data_a405c0483f28c19451a62fd684dab159
#
_entry.id   a405c0483f28c19451a62fd684dab159
#
_cell.length_a   1.000
_cell.length_b   1.000
_cell.length_c   1.000
_cell.angle_alpha   90.00
_cell.angle_beta   90.00
_cell.angle_gamma   90.00
#
_symmetry.space_group_name_H-M   'P 1'
#
loop_
_entity.id
_entity.type
_entity.pdbx_description
1 polymer ?
#
loop_
_entity_poly.entity_id
_entity_poly.type
_entity_poly.pdbx_seq_one_letter_code
_entity_poly.pdbx_strand_id
1 'polypeptide(L)'
;MIVLATDAPLSSRQLRRLCVRAAAGLALVGGHYAHGSGDFVIAFSTAQRVEHEPSLLTTTQVALADESKVMGWLFPAVVESVQEAVLNSMFRAETMIGRDDHIVYGLPVEQVAELVLKKGRGDV
;
A
#
# COMPACT_ATOMS: atom_id res chain seq x y z
N MET A 1 7.11 2.32 5.09
CA MET A 1 5.78 2.66 5.65
C MET A 1 4.77 2.71 4.51
N ILE A 2 3.59 2.14 4.72
CA ILE A 2 2.48 2.10 3.75
C ILE A 2 1.32 2.93 4.32
N VAL A 3 0.71 3.77 3.49
CA VAL A 3 -0.48 4.55 3.84
C VAL A 3 -1.61 4.16 2.88
N LEU A 4 -2.72 3.70 3.45
CA LEU A 4 -3.93 3.32 2.71
C LEU A 4 -5.01 4.39 2.94
N ALA A 5 -5.50 4.96 1.86
CA ALA A 5 -6.62 5.90 1.88
C ALA A 5 -7.81 5.31 1.12
N THR A 6 -9.01 5.50 1.64
CA THR A 6 -10.26 5.07 0.98
C THR A 6 -11.37 6.08 1.26
N ASP A 7 -12.35 6.14 0.39
CA ASP A 7 -13.61 6.86 0.58
C ASP A 7 -14.75 5.95 1.06
N ALA A 8 -14.50 4.64 1.19
CA ALA A 8 -15.47 3.71 1.75
C ALA A 8 -15.73 3.99 3.24
N PRO A 9 -17.00 3.97 3.71
CA PRO A 9 -17.36 4.27 5.08
C PRO A 9 -17.00 3.12 6.04
N LEU A 10 -15.69 2.96 6.27
CA LEU A 10 -15.14 1.89 7.07
C LEU A 10 -14.92 2.29 8.52
N SER A 11 -15.23 1.38 9.43
CA SER A 11 -14.84 1.47 10.83
C SER A 11 -13.34 1.20 11.00
N SER A 12 -12.78 1.60 12.16
CA SER A 12 -11.38 1.33 12.51
C SER A 12 -11.03 -0.16 12.46
N ARG A 13 -11.96 -1.04 12.84
CA ARG A 13 -11.81 -2.49 12.73
C ARG A 13 -11.66 -2.95 11.28
N GLN A 14 -12.45 -2.40 10.37
CA GLN A 14 -12.39 -2.72 8.93
C GLN A 14 -11.13 -2.16 8.30
N LEU A 15 -10.73 -0.93 8.61
CA LEU A 15 -9.47 -0.33 8.17
C LEU A 15 -8.26 -1.17 8.64
N ARG A 16 -8.25 -1.65 9.87
CA ARG A 16 -7.21 -2.57 10.37
C ARG A 16 -7.13 -3.85 9.53
N ARG A 17 -8.27 -4.40 9.07
CA ARG A 17 -8.29 -5.57 8.18
C ARG A 17 -7.65 -5.26 6.81
N LEU A 18 -7.78 -4.04 6.29
CA LEU A 18 -7.08 -3.59 5.09
C LEU A 18 -5.57 -3.52 5.34
N CYS A 19 -5.13 -2.96 6.47
CA CYS A 19 -3.71 -2.90 6.82
C CYS A 19 -3.05 -4.29 6.82
N VAL A 20 -3.74 -5.31 7.31
CA VAL A 20 -3.24 -6.70 7.28
C VAL A 20 -3.06 -7.21 5.84
N ARG A 21 -3.87 -6.78 4.87
CA ARG A 21 -3.76 -7.18 3.46
C ARG A 21 -2.62 -6.47 2.72
N ALA A 22 -2.21 -5.31 3.18
CA ALA A 22 -1.03 -4.63 2.63
C ALA A 22 0.23 -5.51 2.67
N ALA A 23 0.34 -6.36 3.68
CA ALA A 23 1.39 -7.36 3.82
C ALA A 23 1.45 -8.32 2.62
N ALA A 24 0.30 -8.77 2.12
CA ALA A 24 0.25 -9.65 0.95
C ALA A 24 0.73 -8.94 -0.32
N GLY A 25 0.36 -7.66 -0.51
CA GLY A 25 0.85 -6.85 -1.64
C GLY A 25 2.36 -6.67 -1.61
N LEU A 26 2.94 -6.43 -0.42
CA LEU A 26 4.39 -6.34 -0.25
C LEU A 26 5.08 -7.68 -0.53
N ALA A 27 4.48 -8.80 -0.13
CA ALA A 27 5.01 -10.14 -0.39
C ALA A 27 5.07 -10.46 -1.90
N LEU A 28 4.11 -9.98 -2.70
CA LEU A 28 4.08 -10.18 -4.15
C LEU A 28 5.25 -9.50 -4.88
N VAL A 29 5.85 -8.48 -4.28
CA VAL A 29 7.03 -7.79 -4.83
C VAL A 29 8.33 -8.21 -4.13
N GLY A 30 8.34 -9.35 -3.44
CA GLY A 30 9.53 -9.94 -2.84
C GLY A 30 9.78 -9.59 -1.37
N GLY A 31 8.87 -8.86 -0.72
CA GLY A 31 8.95 -8.59 0.72
C GLY A 31 8.60 -9.83 1.54
N HIS A 32 9.57 -10.43 2.23
CA HIS A 32 9.39 -11.67 2.98
C HIS A 32 9.57 -11.49 4.51
N TYR A 33 9.45 -10.27 5.00
CA TYR A 33 9.48 -9.95 6.44
C TYR A 33 10.70 -10.52 7.18
N ALA A 34 11.89 -10.29 6.63
CA ALA A 34 13.15 -10.76 7.21
C ALA A 34 13.35 -10.24 8.64
N HIS A 35 14.13 -10.99 9.43
CA HIS A 35 14.52 -10.54 10.75
C HIS A 35 15.23 -9.18 10.70
N GLY A 36 14.76 -8.23 11.50
CA GLY A 36 15.25 -6.84 11.49
C GLY A 36 14.52 -5.90 10.53
N SER A 37 13.60 -6.41 9.71
CA SER A 37 12.67 -5.57 8.94
C SER A 37 11.52 -5.08 9.83
N GLY A 38 11.04 -3.85 9.58
CA GLY A 38 9.89 -3.28 10.26
C GLY A 38 8.94 -2.63 9.27
N ASP A 39 7.74 -3.21 9.11
CA ASP A 39 6.72 -2.73 8.19
C ASP A 39 5.56 -2.11 8.96
N PHE A 40 5.26 -0.85 8.64
CA PHE A 40 4.19 -0.09 9.27
C PHE A 40 3.14 0.26 8.23
N VAL A 41 1.88 0.02 8.58
CA VAL A 41 0.73 0.35 7.73
C VAL A 41 -0.25 1.20 8.51
N ILE A 42 -0.64 2.33 7.92
CA ILE A 42 -1.69 3.22 8.43
C ILE A 42 -2.82 3.25 7.40
N ALA A 43 -4.06 3.14 7.86
CA ALA A 43 -5.23 3.28 7.00
C ALA A 43 -6.21 4.31 7.55
N PHE A 44 -6.81 5.09 6.65
CA PHE A 44 -7.88 6.01 6.98
C PHE A 44 -8.98 6.06 5.91
N SER A 45 -10.17 6.49 6.31
CA SER A 45 -11.28 6.75 5.41
C SER A 45 -11.62 8.23 5.41
N THR A 46 -11.94 8.76 4.22
CA THR A 46 -12.43 10.12 4.02
C THR A 46 -13.95 10.22 4.01
N ALA A 47 -14.67 9.09 4.14
CA ALA A 47 -16.13 9.04 4.13
C ALA A 47 -16.77 9.79 5.29
N GLN A 48 -16.07 9.87 6.42
CA GLN A 48 -16.58 10.53 7.61
C GLN A 48 -15.60 11.61 8.05
N ARG A 49 -16.13 12.82 8.22
CA ARG A 49 -15.38 13.95 8.74
C ARG A 49 -15.86 14.25 10.16
N VAL A 50 -14.92 14.48 11.05
CA VAL A 50 -15.19 14.94 12.41
C VAL A 50 -14.93 16.42 12.44
N GLU A 51 -15.96 17.21 12.83
CA GLU A 51 -15.83 18.65 13.00
C GLU A 51 -14.93 18.95 14.21
N HIS A 52 -14.09 19.96 14.08
CA HIS A 52 -13.21 20.40 15.18
C HIS A 52 -14.01 20.94 16.37
N GLU A 53 -15.07 21.69 16.07
CA GLU A 53 -16.00 22.24 17.07
C GLU A 53 -17.44 21.78 16.74
N PRO A 54 -17.84 20.58 17.17
CA PRO A 54 -19.16 20.08 16.87
C PRO A 54 -20.23 20.85 17.61
N SER A 55 -21.29 21.27 16.92
CA SER A 55 -22.45 21.96 17.48
C SER A 55 -23.40 21.02 18.23
N LEU A 56 -23.31 19.72 17.97
CA LEU A 56 -24.16 18.67 18.55
C LEU A 56 -23.32 17.69 19.37
N LEU A 57 -23.92 17.14 20.43
CA LEU A 57 -23.30 16.10 21.26
C LEU A 57 -23.26 14.72 20.59
N THR A 58 -23.98 14.54 19.49
CA THR A 58 -24.07 13.27 18.76
C THR A 58 -23.89 13.51 17.28
N THR A 59 -23.32 12.54 16.58
CA THR A 59 -23.17 12.56 15.10
C THR A 59 -23.73 11.30 14.50
N THR A 60 -24.23 11.39 13.26
CA THR A 60 -24.65 10.23 12.47
C THR A 60 -23.49 9.76 11.63
N GLN A 61 -23.21 8.46 11.67
CA GLN A 61 -22.16 7.85 10.86
C GLN A 61 -22.76 6.91 9.82
N VAL A 62 -22.23 6.94 8.60
CA VAL A 62 -22.56 5.98 7.56
C VAL A 62 -21.77 4.71 7.80
N ALA A 63 -22.42 3.56 7.67
CA ALA A 63 -21.79 2.25 7.81
C ALA A 63 -22.11 1.37 6.61
N LEU A 64 -21.29 0.35 6.36
CA LEU A 64 -21.56 -0.64 5.32
C LEU A 64 -22.81 -1.45 5.65
N ALA A 65 -23.76 -1.54 4.72
CA ALA A 65 -24.91 -2.42 4.83
C ALA A 65 -24.53 -3.89 4.56
N ASP A 66 -23.64 -4.13 3.61
CA ASP A 66 -23.10 -5.46 3.27
C ASP A 66 -21.56 -5.44 3.41
N GLU A 67 -21.08 -5.68 4.63
CA GLU A 67 -19.65 -5.74 4.91
C GLU A 67 -18.95 -6.83 4.10
N SER A 68 -19.55 -8.01 3.98
CA SER A 68 -18.91 -9.16 3.32
C SER A 68 -18.60 -8.87 1.87
N LYS A 69 -19.56 -8.31 1.15
CA LYS A 69 -19.43 -7.97 -0.27
C LYS A 69 -18.39 -6.87 -0.49
N VAL A 70 -18.47 -5.77 0.25
CA VAL A 70 -17.58 -4.63 0.09
C VAL A 70 -16.15 -4.99 0.48
N MET A 71 -15.94 -5.68 1.61
CA MET A 71 -14.61 -6.11 2.01
C MET A 71 -14.03 -7.17 1.06
N GLY A 72 -14.89 -7.98 0.41
CA GLY A 72 -14.47 -8.90 -0.64
C GLY A 72 -13.85 -8.20 -1.85
N TRP A 73 -14.27 -6.99 -2.18
CA TRP A 73 -13.65 -6.16 -3.23
C TRP A 73 -12.43 -5.38 -2.74
N LEU A 74 -12.48 -4.86 -1.52
CA LEU A 74 -11.40 -4.03 -0.99
C LEU A 74 -10.13 -4.84 -0.67
N PHE A 75 -10.25 -6.10 -0.29
CA PHE A 75 -9.07 -6.91 0.03
C PHE A 75 -8.14 -7.11 -1.17
N PRO A 76 -8.60 -7.58 -2.34
CA PRO A 76 -7.73 -7.67 -3.51
C PRO A 76 -7.26 -6.28 -3.97
N ALA A 77 -8.12 -5.25 -3.93
CA ALA A 77 -7.74 -3.90 -4.33
C ALA A 77 -6.57 -3.34 -3.49
N VAL A 78 -6.53 -3.62 -2.18
CA VAL A 78 -5.38 -3.23 -1.34
C VAL A 78 -4.11 -3.97 -1.75
N VAL A 79 -4.21 -5.28 -2.01
CA VAL A 79 -3.06 -6.09 -2.42
C VAL A 79 -2.46 -5.54 -3.72
N GLU A 80 -3.29 -5.31 -4.72
CA GLU A 80 -2.89 -4.77 -6.03
C GLU A 80 -2.32 -3.36 -5.92
N SER A 81 -3.00 -2.47 -5.17
CA SER A 81 -2.53 -1.09 -4.98
C SER A 81 -1.17 -1.00 -4.28
N VAL A 82 -0.94 -1.85 -3.29
CA VAL A 82 0.36 -1.90 -2.58
C VAL A 82 1.45 -2.44 -3.49
N GLN A 83 1.17 -3.50 -4.23
CA GLN A 83 2.09 -4.05 -5.23
C GLN A 83 2.50 -2.98 -6.25
N GLU A 84 1.52 -2.29 -6.83
CA GLU A 84 1.76 -1.22 -7.80
C GLU A 84 2.53 -0.06 -7.20
N ALA A 85 2.17 0.39 -5.99
CA ALA A 85 2.85 1.49 -5.32
C ALA A 85 4.33 1.20 -5.06
N VAL A 86 4.66 -0.03 -4.64
CA VAL A 86 6.06 -0.44 -4.43
C VAL A 86 6.81 -0.48 -5.75
N LEU A 87 6.26 -1.09 -6.80
CA LEU A 87 6.87 -1.12 -8.12
C LEU A 87 7.09 0.29 -8.65
N ASN A 88 6.10 1.15 -8.58
CA ASN A 88 6.20 2.54 -9.01
C ASN A 88 7.29 3.30 -8.25
N SER A 89 7.41 3.09 -6.94
CA SER A 89 8.47 3.74 -6.14
C SER A 89 9.87 3.27 -6.54
N MET A 90 10.05 1.99 -6.83
CA MET A 90 11.33 1.42 -7.28
C MET A 90 11.73 1.92 -8.68
N PHE A 91 10.79 1.92 -9.63
CA PHE A 91 11.06 2.33 -11.00
C PHE A 91 11.24 3.85 -11.18
N ARG A 92 10.77 4.65 -10.23
CA ARG A 92 10.94 6.12 -10.22
C ARG A 92 12.07 6.62 -9.33
N ALA A 93 12.70 5.73 -8.58
CA ALA A 93 13.80 6.10 -7.71
C ALA A 93 15.05 6.43 -8.53
N GLU A 94 15.68 7.56 -8.19
CA GLU A 94 16.95 7.98 -8.76
C GLU A 94 18.10 7.67 -7.80
N THR A 95 19.33 7.61 -8.34
CA THR A 95 20.52 7.47 -7.50
C THR A 95 20.64 8.69 -6.59
N MET A 96 20.80 8.46 -5.29
CA MET A 96 20.91 9.50 -4.28
C MET A 96 22.26 9.44 -3.58
N ILE A 97 22.87 10.60 -3.43
CA ILE A 97 24.07 10.80 -2.60
C ILE A 97 23.61 11.42 -1.28
N GLY A 98 23.76 10.67 -0.20
CA GLY A 98 23.39 11.09 1.15
C GLY A 98 24.58 11.68 1.92
N ARG A 99 24.43 11.70 3.27
CA ARG A 99 25.46 12.19 4.18
C ARG A 99 26.73 11.34 4.07
N ASP A 100 27.87 11.98 4.19
CA ASP A 100 29.21 11.34 4.16
C ASP A 100 29.47 10.56 2.85
N ASP A 101 28.97 11.10 1.72
CA ASP A 101 29.07 10.50 0.38
C ASP A 101 28.49 9.08 0.27
N HIS A 102 27.56 8.71 1.19
CA HIS A 102 26.88 7.45 1.10
C HIS A 102 25.94 7.42 -0.11
N ILE A 103 26.19 6.52 -1.05
CA ILE A 103 25.44 6.42 -2.31
C ILE A 103 24.44 5.27 -2.24
N VAL A 104 23.17 5.57 -2.54
CA VAL A 104 22.13 4.57 -2.79
C VAL A 104 21.76 4.65 -4.27
N TYR A 105 21.99 3.58 -5.00
CA TYR A 105 21.74 3.53 -6.44
C TYR A 105 20.25 3.31 -6.75
N GLY A 106 19.74 4.03 -7.73
CA GLY A 106 18.45 3.78 -8.34
C GLY A 106 18.43 2.44 -9.08
N LEU A 107 17.23 1.90 -9.32
CA LEU A 107 17.05 0.66 -10.06
C LEU A 107 17.55 0.83 -11.51
N PRO A 108 18.39 -0.08 -12.04
CA PRO A 108 18.82 -0.04 -13.45
C PRO A 108 17.68 -0.53 -14.37
N VAL A 109 16.73 0.36 -14.65
CA VAL A 109 15.44 0.07 -15.30
C VAL A 109 15.61 -0.65 -16.64
N GLU A 110 16.58 -0.23 -17.47
CA GLU A 110 16.84 -0.84 -18.77
C GLU A 110 17.25 -2.32 -18.64
N GLN A 111 18.14 -2.63 -17.70
CA GLN A 111 18.57 -4.01 -17.44
C GLN A 111 17.42 -4.88 -16.92
N VAL A 112 16.59 -4.31 -16.04
CA VAL A 112 15.39 -5.00 -15.54
C VAL A 112 14.42 -5.29 -16.67
N ALA A 113 14.18 -4.32 -17.56
CA ALA A 113 13.30 -4.50 -18.72
C ALA A 113 13.82 -5.61 -19.65
N GLU A 114 15.12 -5.65 -19.92
CA GLU A 114 15.73 -6.74 -20.73
C GLU A 114 15.53 -8.12 -20.09
N LEU A 115 15.74 -8.23 -18.76
CA LEU A 115 15.56 -9.50 -18.04
C LEU A 115 14.11 -9.99 -18.08
N VAL A 116 13.15 -9.08 -17.91
CA VAL A 116 11.72 -9.41 -17.97
C VAL A 116 11.33 -9.87 -19.38
N LEU A 117 11.82 -9.19 -20.42
CA LEU A 117 11.54 -9.55 -21.80
C LEU A 117 12.17 -10.89 -22.21
N LYS A 118 13.39 -11.19 -21.77
CA LYS A 118 14.04 -12.49 -21.99
C LYS A 118 13.26 -13.63 -21.34
N LYS A 119 12.86 -13.45 -20.07
CA LYS A 119 12.09 -14.45 -19.34
C LYS A 119 10.69 -14.68 -19.95
N GLY A 120 10.06 -13.63 -20.47
CA GLY A 120 8.77 -13.72 -21.16
C GLY A 120 8.82 -14.45 -22.50
N ARG A 121 10.00 -14.56 -23.12
CA ARG A 121 10.21 -15.30 -24.39
C ARG A 121 10.59 -16.76 -24.20
N GLY A 122 10.72 -17.23 -22.94
CA GLY A 122 11.10 -18.63 -22.67
C GLY A 122 12.57 -18.97 -22.93
N ASP A 123 13.42 -17.97 -23.19
CA ASP A 123 14.86 -18.13 -23.31
C ASP A 123 15.48 -18.21 -21.90
N VAL A 124 15.55 -19.43 -21.36
CA VAL A 124 16.30 -19.78 -20.16
C VAL A 124 17.39 -20.76 -20.53
#